data_6ec5028574bf5352166f1a1133fa882b
#
_entry.id   6ec5028574bf5352166f1a1133fa882b
#
_cell.length_a   1.000
_cell.length_b   1.000
_cell.length_c   1.000
_cell.angle_alpha   90.00
_cell.angle_beta   90.00
_cell.angle_gamma   90.00
#
_symmetry.space_group_name_H-M   'P 1'
#
loop_
_entity.id
_entity.type
_entity.pdbx_description
1 polymer ?
#
loop_
_entity_poly.entity_id
_entity_poly.type
_entity_poly.pdbx_seq_one_letter_code
_entity_poly.pdbx_strand_id
1 'polypeptide(L)'
;MSISEKLIERLKAEGVPFKSNDNIGDYVSEEELAELRKEVTEKVRAVLRSLVIDIDNDPNMQETAERIAKMYLEETFEGRYRAMPKVTYFPNTKELQDMLIVGNIPVRSTCSHHFAPIMGEAWIGIVPGEKVIGISKFSRLISWIMSRPQIQEESTVQIADCLLYTSPSPRDRTRS
;
A
#
# COMPACT_ATOMS: atom_id res chain seq x y z
N MET A 1 -20.15 -19.00 2.16
CA MET A 1 -18.84 -18.42 2.52
C MET A 1 -18.65 -17.17 1.68
N SER A 2 -18.40 -16.04 2.30
CA SER A 2 -18.17 -14.75 1.63
C SER A 2 -16.83 -14.75 0.89
N ILE A 3 -16.61 -13.78 -0.01
CA ILE A 3 -15.32 -13.68 -0.71
C ILE A 3 -14.19 -13.36 0.28
N SER A 4 -14.44 -12.49 1.27
CA SER A 4 -13.43 -12.19 2.31
C SER A 4 -13.03 -13.42 3.11
N GLU A 5 -13.98 -14.30 3.48
CA GLU A 5 -13.70 -15.57 4.17
C GLU A 5 -12.83 -16.49 3.31
N LYS A 6 -13.14 -16.64 2.01
CA LYS A 6 -12.35 -17.45 1.07
C LYS A 6 -10.90 -16.95 0.96
N LEU A 7 -10.72 -15.63 0.85
CA LEU A 7 -9.38 -15.01 0.78
C LEU A 7 -8.60 -15.22 2.07
N ILE A 8 -9.24 -15.05 3.24
CA ILE A 8 -8.60 -15.27 4.54
C ILE A 8 -8.16 -16.73 4.69
N GLU A 9 -9.00 -17.69 4.31
CA GLU A 9 -8.64 -19.12 4.36
C GLU A 9 -7.47 -19.46 3.44
N ARG A 10 -7.45 -18.91 2.21
CA ARG A 10 -6.33 -19.05 1.28
C ARG A 10 -5.03 -18.51 1.88
N LEU A 11 -5.03 -17.29 2.38
CA LEU A 11 -3.84 -16.64 2.96
C LEU A 11 -3.31 -17.44 4.17
N LYS A 12 -4.21 -17.95 5.02
CA LYS A 12 -3.85 -18.82 6.15
C LYS A 12 -3.25 -20.15 5.69
N ALA A 13 -3.85 -20.79 4.69
CA ALA A 13 -3.37 -22.07 4.17
C ALA A 13 -1.98 -21.97 3.55
N GLU A 14 -1.67 -20.84 2.93
CA GLU A 14 -0.38 -20.55 2.32
C GLU A 14 0.63 -19.91 3.27
N GLY A 15 0.24 -19.67 4.53
CA GLY A 15 1.11 -19.06 5.55
C GLY A 15 1.47 -17.59 5.26
N VAL A 16 0.64 -16.90 4.46
CA VAL A 16 0.86 -15.52 4.05
C VAL A 16 0.37 -14.58 5.13
N PRO A 17 1.19 -13.64 5.63
CA PRO A 17 0.73 -12.62 6.57
C PRO A 17 -0.25 -11.67 5.89
N PHE A 18 -1.28 -11.25 6.62
CA PHE A 18 -2.31 -10.34 6.11
C PHE A 18 -2.69 -9.26 7.13
N LYS A 19 -1.70 -8.75 7.86
CA LYS A 19 -1.86 -7.57 8.71
C LYS A 19 -2.34 -6.37 7.89
N SER A 20 -2.72 -5.29 8.54
CA SER A 20 -3.28 -4.10 7.87
C SER A 20 -2.39 -3.54 6.77
N ASN A 21 -1.08 -3.53 6.99
CA ASN A 21 -0.07 -2.98 6.09
C ASN A 21 0.67 -4.01 5.22
N ASP A 22 0.28 -5.29 5.26
CA ASP A 22 0.82 -6.30 4.34
C ASP A 22 0.22 -6.15 2.94
N ASN A 23 1.01 -6.48 1.93
CA ASN A 23 0.51 -6.64 0.57
C ASN A 23 0.02 -8.06 0.36
N ILE A 24 -1.15 -8.21 -0.23
CA ILE A 24 -1.79 -9.49 -0.59
C ILE A 24 -2.15 -9.55 -2.08
N GLY A 25 -1.59 -8.65 -2.88
CA GLY A 25 -1.97 -8.48 -4.30
C GLY A 25 -1.74 -9.71 -5.17
N ASP A 26 -0.73 -10.52 -4.87
CA ASP A 26 -0.45 -11.77 -5.61
C ASP A 26 -1.46 -12.89 -5.31
N TYR A 27 -2.30 -12.72 -4.29
CA TYR A 27 -3.27 -13.71 -3.80
C TYR A 27 -4.73 -13.32 -4.08
N VAL A 28 -4.96 -12.19 -4.75
CA VAL A 28 -6.29 -11.67 -5.05
C VAL A 28 -6.40 -11.34 -6.53
N SER A 29 -7.31 -12.02 -7.24
CA SER A 29 -7.56 -11.71 -8.65
C SER A 29 -8.40 -10.44 -8.81
N GLU A 30 -8.44 -9.88 -10.02
CA GLU A 30 -9.28 -8.72 -10.35
C GLU A 30 -10.78 -9.03 -10.17
N GLU A 31 -11.20 -10.26 -10.50
CA GLU A 31 -12.57 -10.72 -10.31
C GLU A 31 -12.91 -10.82 -8.82
N GLU A 32 -11.99 -11.38 -8.02
CA GLU A 32 -12.14 -11.48 -6.57
C GLU A 32 -12.15 -10.10 -5.92
N LEU A 33 -11.36 -9.16 -6.41
CA LEU A 33 -11.36 -7.78 -5.93
C LEU A 33 -12.71 -7.09 -6.23
N ALA A 34 -13.29 -7.35 -7.40
CA ALA A 34 -14.61 -6.84 -7.76
C ALA A 34 -15.73 -7.44 -6.88
N GLU A 35 -15.63 -8.74 -6.53
CA GLU A 35 -16.55 -9.38 -5.59
C GLU A 35 -16.37 -8.81 -4.17
N LEU A 36 -15.11 -8.63 -3.73
CA LEU A 36 -14.79 -8.03 -2.44
C LEU A 36 -15.35 -6.61 -2.33
N ARG A 37 -15.31 -5.82 -3.43
CA ARG A 37 -15.91 -4.50 -3.45
C ARG A 37 -17.42 -4.55 -3.20
N LYS A 38 -18.13 -5.50 -3.78
CA LYS A 38 -19.57 -5.68 -3.53
C LYS A 38 -19.83 -6.03 -2.06
N GLU A 39 -19.05 -6.96 -1.51
CA GLU A 39 -19.17 -7.33 -0.09
C GLU A 39 -18.90 -6.15 0.83
N VAL A 40 -17.83 -5.39 0.60
CA VAL A 40 -17.49 -4.19 1.40
C VAL A 40 -18.59 -3.14 1.28
N THR A 41 -19.15 -2.92 0.08
CA THR A 41 -20.29 -2.01 -0.12
C THR A 41 -21.47 -2.36 0.81
N GLU A 42 -21.86 -3.63 0.86
CA GLU A 42 -22.96 -4.07 1.73
C GLU A 42 -22.64 -3.89 3.24
N LYS A 43 -21.40 -4.16 3.63
CA LYS A 43 -20.96 -3.94 5.01
C LYS A 43 -20.97 -2.45 5.37
N VAL A 44 -20.52 -1.58 4.46
CA VAL A 44 -20.56 -0.11 4.64
C VAL A 44 -22.00 0.38 4.74
N ARG A 45 -22.92 -0.13 3.91
CA ARG A 45 -24.37 0.18 4.04
C ARG A 45 -24.89 -0.15 5.44
N ALA A 46 -24.52 -1.31 5.95
CA ALA A 46 -24.91 -1.72 7.30
C ALA A 46 -24.35 -0.77 8.37
N VAL A 47 -23.07 -0.35 8.25
CA VAL A 47 -22.45 0.62 9.16
C VAL A 47 -23.20 1.96 9.12
N LEU A 48 -23.48 2.50 7.92
CA LEU A 48 -24.20 3.77 7.77
C LEU A 48 -25.59 3.72 8.40
N ARG A 49 -26.33 2.61 8.21
CA ARG A 49 -27.63 2.41 8.88
C ARG A 49 -27.50 2.35 10.40
N SER A 50 -26.43 1.70 10.92
CA SER A 50 -26.16 1.65 12.36
C SER A 50 -25.82 3.01 12.96
N LEU A 51 -25.33 3.94 12.14
CA LEU A 51 -25.12 5.36 12.50
C LEU A 51 -26.43 6.17 12.40
N VAL A 52 -27.55 5.53 12.11
CA VAL A 52 -28.88 6.16 11.97
C VAL A 52 -28.91 7.17 10.82
N ILE A 53 -28.19 6.87 9.73
CA ILE A 53 -28.17 7.68 8.51
C ILE A 53 -29.20 7.11 7.52
N ASP A 54 -30.09 7.95 7.01
CA ASP A 54 -31.08 7.58 6.00
C ASP A 54 -30.42 7.50 4.60
N ILE A 55 -29.81 6.37 4.32
CA ILE A 55 -29.12 6.14 3.04
C ILE A 55 -30.06 5.88 1.87
N ASP A 56 -31.34 5.60 2.15
CA ASP A 56 -32.32 5.21 1.14
C ASP A 56 -33.05 6.43 0.56
N ASN A 57 -33.28 7.47 1.38
CA ASN A 57 -34.02 8.66 0.98
C ASN A 57 -33.14 9.93 0.87
N ASP A 58 -31.93 9.97 1.45
CA ASP A 58 -31.02 11.10 1.29
C ASP A 58 -30.31 11.03 -0.08
N PRO A 59 -30.58 11.96 -1.01
CA PRO A 59 -29.94 11.93 -2.34
C PRO A 59 -28.42 12.03 -2.30
N ASN A 60 -27.85 12.60 -1.23
CA ASN A 60 -26.40 12.73 -1.08
C ASN A 60 -25.72 11.42 -0.63
N MET A 61 -26.50 10.49 -0.06
CA MET A 61 -25.99 9.26 0.56
C MET A 61 -26.21 8.00 -0.28
N GLN A 62 -27.03 8.06 -1.34
CA GLN A 62 -27.43 6.89 -2.13
C GLN A 62 -26.27 6.06 -2.67
N GLU A 63 -25.17 6.70 -3.12
CA GLU A 63 -23.99 6.02 -3.66
C GLU A 63 -22.80 6.02 -2.69
N THR A 64 -22.97 6.49 -1.46
CA THR A 64 -21.87 6.66 -0.50
C THR A 64 -21.20 5.35 -0.16
N ALA A 65 -21.96 4.28 0.01
CA ALA A 65 -21.40 2.96 0.34
C ALA A 65 -20.47 2.42 -0.78
N GLU A 66 -20.89 2.56 -2.03
CA GLU A 66 -20.09 2.18 -3.20
C GLU A 66 -18.83 3.03 -3.33
N ARG A 67 -18.96 4.33 -3.13
CA ARG A 67 -17.83 5.28 -3.17
C ARG A 67 -16.80 4.97 -2.09
N ILE A 68 -17.24 4.66 -0.87
CA ILE A 68 -16.36 4.27 0.24
C ILE A 68 -15.67 2.94 -0.07
N ALA A 69 -16.41 1.93 -0.55
CA ALA A 69 -15.83 0.64 -0.91
C ALA A 69 -14.77 0.79 -2.01
N LYS A 70 -15.08 1.56 -3.06
CA LYS A 70 -14.13 1.88 -4.14
C LYS A 70 -12.90 2.61 -3.59
N MET A 71 -13.11 3.66 -2.82
CA MET A 71 -12.03 4.45 -2.23
C MET A 71 -11.06 3.57 -1.42
N TYR A 72 -11.56 2.67 -0.58
CA TYR A 72 -10.68 1.80 0.20
C TYR A 72 -9.96 0.76 -0.65
N LEU A 73 -10.62 0.09 -1.59
CA LEU A 73 -10.01 -1.02 -2.32
C LEU A 73 -9.15 -0.57 -3.51
N GLU A 74 -9.50 0.53 -4.17
CA GLU A 74 -8.90 0.94 -5.43
C GLU A 74 -8.04 2.21 -5.33
N GLU A 75 -8.12 2.95 -4.22
CA GLU A 75 -7.41 4.22 -4.04
C GLU A 75 -6.55 4.21 -2.78
N THR A 76 -7.19 4.24 -1.61
CA THR A 76 -6.51 4.43 -0.32
C THR A 76 -5.69 3.21 0.10
N PHE A 77 -6.17 1.98 -0.19
CA PHE A 77 -5.48 0.74 0.12
C PHE A 77 -5.03 -0.01 -1.15
N GLU A 78 -4.89 0.68 -2.27
CA GLU A 78 -4.43 0.11 -3.53
C GLU A 78 -3.16 -0.71 -3.36
N GLY A 79 -2.18 -0.21 -2.61
CA GLY A 79 -0.93 -0.89 -2.34
C GLY A 79 -1.04 -2.20 -1.56
N ARG A 80 -2.21 -2.49 -0.96
CA ARG A 80 -2.50 -3.77 -0.34
C ARG A 80 -2.90 -4.84 -1.37
N TYR A 81 -3.61 -4.43 -2.42
CA TYR A 81 -4.23 -5.32 -3.40
C TYR A 81 -3.53 -5.36 -4.75
N ARG A 82 -2.54 -4.50 -4.97
CA ARG A 82 -1.77 -4.44 -6.22
C ARG A 82 -0.34 -4.93 -6.00
N ALA A 83 0.18 -5.64 -6.99
CA ALA A 83 1.57 -6.07 -6.98
C ALA A 83 2.55 -4.89 -6.93
N MET A 84 3.76 -5.15 -6.44
CA MET A 84 4.81 -4.15 -6.36
C MET A 84 5.13 -3.55 -7.74
N PRO A 85 5.26 -2.22 -7.86
CA PRO A 85 5.64 -1.58 -9.12
C PRO A 85 6.98 -2.10 -9.64
N LYS A 86 7.08 -2.33 -10.94
CA LYS A 86 8.34 -2.75 -11.59
C LYS A 86 9.41 -1.66 -11.41
N VAL A 87 10.58 -2.07 -10.96
CA VAL A 87 11.76 -1.22 -10.80
C VAL A 87 12.73 -1.47 -11.94
N THR A 88 13.20 -0.40 -12.57
CA THR A 88 14.23 -0.45 -13.62
C THR A 88 15.56 -0.04 -13.00
N TYR A 89 16.58 -0.85 -13.21
CA TYR A 89 17.94 -0.63 -12.74
C TYR A 89 18.82 -0.16 -13.87
N PHE A 90 19.80 0.68 -13.53
CA PHE A 90 20.86 1.14 -14.42
C PHE A 90 22.20 0.83 -13.77
N PRO A 91 23.24 0.45 -14.54
CA PRO A 91 24.57 0.31 -13.98
C PRO A 91 25.09 1.66 -13.49
N ASN A 92 25.77 1.65 -12.35
CA ASN A 92 26.44 2.84 -11.79
C ASN A 92 27.76 3.11 -12.52
N THR A 93 27.70 3.45 -13.80
CA THR A 93 28.88 3.65 -14.65
C THR A 93 29.74 4.86 -14.26
N LYS A 94 29.22 5.73 -13.43
CA LYS A 94 29.95 6.90 -12.89
C LYS A 94 30.55 6.63 -11.52
N GLU A 95 30.40 5.42 -11.01
CA GLU A 95 30.91 5.00 -9.70
C GLU A 95 30.55 6.00 -8.58
N LEU A 96 29.27 6.47 -8.61
CA LEU A 96 28.77 7.38 -7.59
C LEU A 96 28.87 6.71 -6.22
N GLN A 97 29.54 7.35 -5.27
CA GLN A 97 29.74 6.88 -3.91
C GLN A 97 29.14 7.83 -2.86
N ASP A 98 28.82 9.03 -3.28
CA ASP A 98 28.22 10.04 -2.39
C ASP A 98 26.76 9.73 -2.12
N MET A 99 26.27 10.15 -0.94
CA MET A 99 24.89 10.01 -0.58
C MET A 99 24.01 10.93 -1.46
N LEU A 100 23.07 10.31 -2.16
CA LEU A 100 22.02 11.01 -2.90
C LEU A 100 20.81 11.21 -1.99
N ILE A 101 20.30 12.42 -1.92
CA ILE A 101 19.08 12.73 -1.18
C ILE A 101 17.94 12.96 -2.17
N VAL A 102 16.90 12.16 -2.05
CA VAL A 102 15.62 12.33 -2.78
C VAL A 102 14.57 12.78 -1.78
N GLY A 103 14.06 13.98 -1.96
CA GLY A 103 13.16 14.60 -1.00
C GLY A 103 11.91 15.20 -1.64
N ASN A 104 11.08 15.78 -0.78
CA ASN A 104 9.75 16.31 -1.13
C ASN A 104 8.86 15.26 -1.83
N ILE A 105 8.99 13.99 -1.44
CA ILE A 105 8.14 12.93 -1.97
C ILE A 105 6.80 13.01 -1.22
N PRO A 106 5.70 13.39 -1.89
CA PRO A 106 4.43 13.50 -1.20
C PRO A 106 3.96 12.14 -0.69
N VAL A 107 3.57 12.09 0.57
CA VAL A 107 3.03 10.90 1.23
C VAL A 107 1.54 11.10 1.49
N ARG A 108 0.75 10.14 1.06
CA ARG A 108 -0.66 10.01 1.42
C ARG A 108 -0.87 8.59 1.92
N SER A 109 -1.48 8.46 3.08
CA SER A 109 -1.73 7.18 3.73
C SER A 109 -2.97 7.26 4.60
N THR A 110 -3.24 6.18 5.31
CA THR A 110 -4.33 6.06 6.26
C THR A 110 -3.80 5.46 7.55
N CYS A 111 -4.11 6.08 8.67
CA CYS A 111 -3.76 5.56 9.99
C CYS A 111 -4.47 4.22 10.24
N SER A 112 -3.72 3.18 10.60
CA SER A 112 -4.30 1.85 10.86
C SER A 112 -5.24 1.81 12.06
N HIS A 113 -5.13 2.78 13.00
CA HIS A 113 -5.94 2.78 14.21
C HIS A 113 -7.38 3.29 14.00
N HIS A 114 -7.56 4.36 13.23
CA HIS A 114 -8.87 5.01 13.06
C HIS A 114 -9.26 5.19 11.60
N PHE A 115 -8.46 4.72 10.68
CA PHE A 115 -8.59 4.94 9.24
C PHE A 115 -8.67 6.43 8.85
N ALA A 116 -8.10 7.29 9.70
CA ALA A 116 -7.96 8.71 9.41
C ALA A 116 -6.84 8.94 8.36
N PRO A 117 -7.00 9.91 7.46
CA PRO A 117 -5.98 10.21 6.45
C PRO A 117 -4.71 10.74 7.09
N ILE A 118 -3.56 10.31 6.56
CA ILE A 118 -2.23 10.82 6.87
C ILE A 118 -1.71 11.54 5.62
N MET A 119 -1.17 12.73 5.80
CA MET A 119 -0.51 13.51 4.76
C MET A 119 0.83 14.01 5.27
N GLY A 120 1.85 13.93 4.41
CA GLY A 120 3.20 14.38 4.76
C GLY A 120 4.15 14.28 3.57
N GLU A 121 5.44 14.31 3.88
CA GLU A 121 6.52 14.20 2.91
C GLU A 121 7.56 13.19 3.39
N ALA A 122 8.19 12.48 2.45
CA ALA A 122 9.29 11.58 2.72
C ALA A 122 10.60 12.12 2.12
N TRP A 123 11.68 11.86 2.83
CA TRP A 123 13.04 12.15 2.42
C TRP A 123 13.87 10.87 2.56
N ILE A 124 14.61 10.53 1.50
CA ILE A 124 15.42 9.32 1.45
C ILE A 124 16.85 9.70 1.17
N GLY A 125 17.78 9.26 2.03
CA GLY A 125 19.20 9.27 1.76
C GLY A 125 19.63 7.87 1.29
N ILE A 126 20.26 7.77 0.12
CA ILE A 126 20.74 6.52 -0.43
C ILE A 126 22.19 6.65 -0.91
N VAL A 127 23.01 5.69 -0.55
CA VAL A 127 24.36 5.54 -1.10
C VAL A 127 24.28 4.52 -2.23
N PRO A 128 24.55 4.90 -3.49
CA PRO A 128 24.48 4.00 -4.62
C PRO A 128 25.49 2.84 -4.50
N GLY A 129 25.04 1.64 -4.90
CA GLY A 129 25.92 0.49 -5.09
C GLY A 129 26.33 0.33 -6.56
N GLU A 130 26.47 -0.92 -7.02
CA GLU A 130 26.79 -1.26 -8.41
C GLU A 130 25.69 -0.85 -9.39
N LYS A 131 24.44 -0.70 -8.88
CA LYS A 131 23.27 -0.33 -9.66
C LYS A 131 22.57 0.86 -9.00
N VAL A 132 21.94 1.66 -9.81
CA VAL A 132 21.08 2.78 -9.40
C VAL A 132 19.67 2.57 -9.94
N ILE A 133 18.68 3.06 -9.23
CA ILE A 133 17.29 3.09 -9.70
C ILE A 133 16.91 4.49 -10.15
N GLY A 134 16.00 4.61 -11.10
CA GLY A 134 15.52 5.90 -11.56
C GLY A 134 14.78 6.66 -10.44
N ILE A 135 15.02 7.96 -10.33
CA ILE A 135 14.45 8.82 -9.26
C ILE A 135 12.92 8.67 -9.14
N SER A 136 12.21 8.59 -10.26
CA SER A 136 10.76 8.39 -10.27
C SER A 136 10.29 7.08 -9.65
N LYS A 137 11.19 6.11 -9.43
CA LYS A 137 10.84 4.82 -8.82
C LYS A 137 10.69 4.94 -7.31
N PHE A 138 11.45 5.84 -6.67
CA PHE A 138 11.30 6.13 -5.24
C PHE A 138 9.87 6.57 -4.92
N SER A 139 9.37 7.56 -5.63
CA SER A 139 7.99 8.04 -5.41
C SER A 139 6.94 6.95 -5.61
N ARG A 140 7.11 6.07 -6.62
CA ARG A 140 6.17 4.98 -6.90
C ARG A 140 6.20 3.91 -5.81
N LEU A 141 7.39 3.50 -5.34
CA LEU A 141 7.53 2.50 -4.28
C LEU A 141 6.97 3.03 -2.97
N ILE A 142 7.28 4.28 -2.63
CA ILE A 142 6.74 4.92 -1.42
C ILE A 142 5.21 5.00 -1.52
N SER A 143 4.67 5.49 -2.62
CA SER A 143 3.22 5.57 -2.82
C SER A 143 2.56 4.19 -2.66
N TRP A 144 3.16 3.14 -3.25
CA TRP A 144 2.63 1.78 -3.13
C TRP A 144 2.66 1.24 -1.70
N ILE A 145 3.72 1.52 -0.92
CA ILE A 145 3.79 1.14 0.50
C ILE A 145 2.80 1.96 1.33
N MET A 146 2.73 3.26 1.07
CA MET A 146 1.89 4.16 1.86
C MET A 146 0.40 4.05 1.51
N SER A 147 0.04 3.49 0.35
CA SER A 147 -1.35 3.16 0.00
C SER A 147 -1.82 1.87 0.70
N ARG A 148 -1.67 1.83 2.02
CA ARG A 148 -2.12 0.79 2.95
C ARG A 148 -2.46 1.44 4.28
N PRO A 149 -3.25 0.79 5.17
CA PRO A 149 -3.32 1.24 6.55
C PRO A 149 -1.95 1.15 7.21
N GLN A 150 -1.39 2.26 7.66
CA GLN A 150 -0.02 2.36 8.17
C GLN A 150 0.04 2.94 9.58
N ILE A 151 1.14 2.63 10.27
CA ILE A 151 1.71 3.44 11.34
C ILE A 151 3.08 3.93 10.89
N GLN A 152 3.48 5.12 11.31
CA GLN A 152 4.66 5.80 10.77
C GLN A 152 5.94 4.97 10.98
N GLU A 153 6.10 4.38 12.14
CA GLU A 153 7.27 3.59 12.53
C GLU A 153 7.47 2.38 11.61
N GLU A 154 6.40 1.61 11.37
CA GLU A 154 6.45 0.44 10.49
C GLU A 154 6.62 0.84 9.03
N SER A 155 5.95 1.89 8.58
CA SER A 155 6.06 2.35 7.19
C SER A 155 7.48 2.79 6.84
N THR A 156 8.18 3.42 7.77
CA THR A 156 9.59 3.82 7.59
C THR A 156 10.47 2.60 7.38
N VAL A 157 10.28 1.54 8.18
CA VAL A 157 11.02 0.28 8.05
C VAL A 157 10.68 -0.42 6.72
N GLN A 158 9.39 -0.53 6.38
CA GLN A 158 8.96 -1.13 5.12
C GLN A 158 9.52 -0.42 3.89
N ILE A 159 9.60 0.92 3.91
CA ILE A 159 10.20 1.71 2.83
C ILE A 159 11.70 1.42 2.74
N ALA A 160 12.42 1.41 3.87
CA ALA A 160 13.84 1.13 3.90
C ALA A 160 14.14 -0.28 3.37
N ASP A 161 13.44 -1.30 3.87
CA ASP A 161 13.61 -2.70 3.44
C ASP A 161 13.28 -2.87 1.95
N CYS A 162 12.20 -2.28 1.47
CA CYS A 162 11.83 -2.32 0.05
C CYS A 162 12.92 -1.70 -0.83
N LEU A 163 13.49 -0.56 -0.44
CA LEU A 163 14.54 0.11 -1.19
C LEU A 163 15.86 -0.67 -1.14
N LEU A 164 16.21 -1.28 0.00
CA LEU A 164 17.39 -2.14 0.13
C LEU A 164 17.26 -3.39 -0.76
N TYR A 165 16.10 -4.02 -0.77
CA TYR A 165 15.83 -5.18 -1.64
C TYR A 165 15.91 -4.81 -3.13
N THR A 166 15.38 -3.64 -3.49
CA THR A 166 15.34 -3.16 -4.88
C THR A 166 16.63 -2.47 -5.33
N SER A 167 17.49 -2.03 -4.41
CA SER A 167 18.78 -1.36 -4.71
C SER A 167 19.84 -1.74 -3.67
N PRO A 168 20.27 -3.03 -3.62
CA PRO A 168 21.19 -3.50 -2.60
C PRO A 168 22.53 -2.78 -2.68
N SER A 169 22.94 -2.19 -1.55
CA SER A 169 24.24 -1.59 -1.34
C SER A 169 25.27 -2.65 -0.92
N PRO A 170 26.57 -2.50 -1.26
CA PRO A 170 27.62 -3.40 -0.78
C PRO A 170 27.71 -3.52 0.75
N ARG A 171 27.27 -2.50 1.49
CA ARG A 171 27.26 -2.49 2.96
C ARG A 171 26.14 -3.32 3.59
N ASP A 172 25.12 -3.70 2.82
CA ASP A 172 23.96 -4.43 3.34
C ASP A 172 24.19 -5.95 3.40
N ARG A 173 25.25 -6.46 2.76
CA ARG A 173 25.63 -7.87 2.79
C ARG A 173 26.17 -8.34 4.15
N THR A 174 26.36 -7.45 5.11
CA THR A 174 26.91 -7.74 6.44
C THR A 174 25.86 -7.86 7.55
N ARG A 175 24.58 -7.76 7.22
CA ARG A 175 23.47 -7.99 8.17
C ARG A 175 22.77 -9.32 7.87
N SER A 176 23.50 -10.41 8.01
CA SER A 176 22.97 -11.78 8.14
C SER A 176 23.14 -12.26 9.57
#